data_33f54f474fed506e89cf50369ee3ec5f
#
_entry.id   33f54f474fed506e89cf50369ee3ec5f
#
_cell.length_a   1.000
_cell.length_b   1.000
_cell.length_c   1.000
_cell.angle_alpha   90.00
_cell.angle_beta   90.00
_cell.angle_gamma   90.00
#
_symmetry.space_group_name_H-M   'P 1'
#
loop_
_entity.id
_entity.type
_entity.pdbx_description
1 polymer ?
#
loop_
_entity_poly.entity_id
_entity_poly.type
_entity_poly.pdbx_seq_one_letter_code
_entity_poly.pdbx_strand_id
1 'polypeptide(L)'
;MAAEGVTRFEQAVAWAMTSKAGVGGASFHTGGRAGPADSVYLGVYRREAIEKVGGYNEDYLRAEDWELNHRIRLSGGLIWFSPELRVTYRPRSSTRALAAQYFHYGRWRRVVARQHPSTINLRYLAPPAALSVIAAGTAAGLAGLAGLAAGGPTGVAWLTVGLVIPATYLAGITCVAAVLARAVPPAVRARVPLALATMHMSWGAGFLTSPRTLLRGRKGSARFRSASVEAAGGQPASR
;
A
#
# COMPACT_ATOMS: atom_id res chain seq x y z
N MET A 1 -6.53 2.28 14.24
CA MET A 1 -5.10 2.12 14.56
C MET A 1 -4.57 3.49 14.99
N ALA A 2 -3.92 3.60 16.15
CA ALA A 2 -3.22 4.80 16.58
C ALA A 2 -1.71 4.58 16.37
N ALA A 3 -1.13 5.23 15.36
CA ALA A 3 0.30 5.12 15.11
C ALA A 3 1.04 6.11 16.02
N GLU A 4 1.91 5.58 16.88
CA GLU A 4 2.64 6.36 17.89
C GLU A 4 4.14 6.11 17.77
N GLY A 5 4.91 7.15 17.49
CA GLY A 5 6.36 7.09 17.35
C GLY A 5 7.08 7.65 18.56
N VAL A 6 8.15 7.00 19.00
CA VAL A 6 9.03 7.47 20.10
C VAL A 6 10.11 8.40 19.53
N THR A 7 10.80 7.97 18.48
CA THR A 7 11.82 8.79 17.83
C THR A 7 11.20 9.76 16.81
N ARG A 8 11.93 10.82 16.46
CA ARG A 8 11.48 11.80 15.44
C ARG A 8 11.19 11.14 14.09
N PHE A 9 11.91 10.09 13.70
CA PHE A 9 11.64 9.35 12.49
C PHE A 9 10.36 8.52 12.61
N GLU A 10 10.18 7.78 13.71
CA GLU A 10 8.93 7.04 13.97
C GLU A 10 7.71 7.96 13.98
N GLN A 11 7.82 9.16 14.58
CA GLN A 11 6.75 10.16 14.56
C GLN A 11 6.42 10.64 13.15
N ALA A 12 7.43 10.84 12.30
CA ALA A 12 7.22 11.18 10.90
C ALA A 12 6.55 10.03 10.12
N VAL A 13 6.96 8.78 10.39
CA VAL A 13 6.31 7.59 9.81
C VAL A 13 4.88 7.44 10.34
N ALA A 14 4.64 7.67 11.64
CA ALA A 14 3.29 7.66 12.22
C ALA A 14 2.36 8.64 11.51
N TRP A 15 2.82 9.87 11.29
CA TRP A 15 2.09 10.87 10.54
C TRP A 15 1.82 10.40 9.09
N ALA A 16 2.84 9.90 8.39
CA ALA A 16 2.69 9.42 7.03
C ALA A 16 1.67 8.27 6.94
N MET A 17 1.73 7.31 7.86
CA MET A 17 0.83 6.15 7.91
C MET A 17 -0.63 6.50 8.25
N THR A 18 -0.87 7.65 8.86
CA THR A 18 -2.22 8.13 9.20
C THR A 18 -2.72 9.23 8.26
N SER A 19 -1.93 9.60 7.27
CA SER A 19 -2.27 10.60 6.27
C SER A 19 -2.75 9.97 4.95
N LYS A 20 -3.65 10.67 4.24
CA LYS A 20 -4.06 10.26 2.88
C LYS A 20 -2.88 10.26 1.90
N ALA A 21 -1.90 11.11 2.11
CA ALA A 21 -0.69 11.17 1.28
C ALA A 21 0.15 9.89 1.38
N GLY A 22 0.20 9.24 2.56
CA GLY A 22 1.01 8.05 2.76
C GLY A 22 0.31 6.72 2.46
N VAL A 23 -1.02 6.63 2.74
CA VAL A 23 -1.76 5.36 2.68
C VAL A 23 -3.09 5.44 1.92
N GLY A 24 -3.41 6.60 1.33
CA GLY A 24 -4.70 6.83 0.69
C GLY A 24 -5.83 6.95 1.73
N GLY A 25 -7.02 6.45 1.42
CA GLY A 25 -8.23 6.66 2.23
C GLY A 25 -8.68 5.48 3.08
N ALA A 26 -7.79 4.60 3.54
CA ALA A 26 -8.18 3.49 4.41
C ALA A 26 -8.58 3.99 5.81
N SER A 27 -9.85 3.81 6.20
CA SER A 27 -10.42 4.36 7.44
C SER A 27 -9.69 3.90 8.71
N PHE A 28 -9.22 2.67 8.76
CA PHE A 28 -8.45 2.17 9.91
C PHE A 28 -7.07 2.84 10.08
N HIS A 29 -6.56 3.50 9.04
CA HIS A 29 -5.35 4.33 9.08
C HIS A 29 -5.68 5.80 9.34
N THR A 30 -6.60 6.37 8.56
CA THR A 30 -6.86 7.81 8.54
C THR A 30 -7.93 8.24 9.54
N GLY A 31 -8.58 7.29 10.21
CA GLY A 31 -9.74 7.57 11.05
C GLY A 31 -11.01 7.76 10.20
N GLY A 32 -12.09 8.11 10.87
CA GLY A 32 -13.38 8.35 10.23
C GLY A 32 -14.55 8.02 11.15
N ARG A 33 -15.76 8.05 10.58
CA ARG A 33 -16.98 7.62 11.29
C ARG A 33 -17.06 6.10 11.34
N ALA A 34 -17.72 5.58 12.37
CA ALA A 34 -18.08 4.18 12.44
C ALA A 34 -18.93 3.78 11.22
N GLY A 35 -18.67 2.61 10.65
CA GLY A 35 -19.39 2.17 9.48
C GLY A 35 -18.76 0.98 8.75
N PRO A 36 -19.38 0.53 7.65
CA PRO A 36 -18.84 -0.53 6.79
C PRO A 36 -17.45 -0.17 6.25
N ALA A 37 -16.56 -1.16 6.22
CA ALA A 37 -15.20 -1.01 5.73
C ALA A 37 -14.77 -2.21 4.89
N ASP A 38 -13.80 -2.00 4.01
CA ASP A 38 -13.23 -3.10 3.23
C ASP A 38 -12.38 -4.04 4.08
N SER A 39 -11.71 -3.48 5.07
CA SER A 39 -10.84 -4.19 6.00
C SER A 39 -10.60 -3.33 7.23
N VAL A 40 -10.22 -3.97 8.33
CA VAL A 40 -9.81 -3.32 9.58
C VAL A 40 -8.47 -3.89 10.03
N TYR A 41 -7.77 -3.15 10.89
CA TYR A 41 -6.51 -3.60 11.49
C TYR A 41 -6.80 -4.36 12.79
N LEU A 42 -6.25 -5.56 12.95
CA LEU A 42 -6.47 -6.46 14.09
C LEU A 42 -7.97 -6.66 14.39
N GLY A 43 -8.71 -7.15 13.38
CA GLY A 43 -10.15 -7.36 13.50
C GLY A 43 -10.51 -8.40 14.55
N VAL A 44 -11.65 -8.17 15.22
CA VAL A 44 -12.33 -9.18 16.05
C VAL A 44 -13.48 -9.75 15.24
N TYR A 45 -13.58 -11.07 15.18
CA TYR A 45 -14.53 -11.76 14.32
C TYR A 45 -15.44 -12.66 15.15
N ARG A 46 -16.67 -12.80 14.71
CA ARG A 46 -17.53 -13.90 15.16
C ARG A 46 -16.96 -15.20 14.61
N ARG A 47 -16.91 -16.25 15.43
CA ARG A 47 -16.39 -17.57 15.05
C ARG A 47 -17.07 -18.09 13.78
N GLU A 48 -18.40 -17.99 13.74
CA GLU A 48 -19.22 -18.48 12.64
C GLU A 48 -18.88 -17.78 11.31
N ALA A 49 -18.50 -16.49 11.35
CA ALA A 49 -18.09 -15.75 10.16
C ALA A 49 -16.77 -16.25 9.58
N ILE A 50 -15.82 -16.64 10.46
CA ILE A 50 -14.55 -17.24 10.04
C ILE A 50 -14.78 -18.67 9.50
N GLU A 51 -15.55 -19.48 10.22
CA GLU A 51 -15.82 -20.87 9.86
C GLU A 51 -16.58 -20.97 8.52
N LYS A 52 -17.56 -20.08 8.30
CA LYS A 52 -18.32 -19.99 7.05
C LYS A 52 -17.45 -19.82 5.81
N VAL A 53 -16.33 -19.12 5.94
CA VAL A 53 -15.39 -18.87 4.81
C VAL A 53 -14.16 -19.77 4.84
N GLY A 54 -14.11 -20.78 5.74
CA GLY A 54 -13.05 -21.76 5.81
C GLY A 54 -11.77 -21.29 6.51
N GLY A 55 -11.83 -20.22 7.32
CA GLY A 55 -10.67 -19.73 8.09
C GLY A 55 -9.71 -18.84 7.29
N TYR A 56 -8.51 -18.67 7.82
CA TYR A 56 -7.42 -17.96 7.13
C TYR A 56 -6.85 -18.81 5.99
N ASN A 57 -6.50 -18.15 4.90
CA ASN A 57 -5.78 -18.81 3.80
C ASN A 57 -4.29 -18.88 4.15
N GLU A 58 -3.79 -20.06 4.45
CA GLU A 58 -2.40 -20.32 4.89
C GLU A 58 -1.34 -20.02 3.82
N ASP A 59 -1.73 -19.88 2.56
CA ASP A 59 -0.83 -19.49 1.48
C ASP A 59 -0.42 -18.01 1.57
N TYR A 60 -1.18 -17.21 2.33
CA TYR A 60 -0.91 -15.79 2.54
C TYR A 60 -0.02 -15.58 3.77
N LEU A 61 1.26 -15.26 3.55
CA LEU A 61 2.17 -14.88 4.63
C LEU A 61 1.99 -13.41 5.06
N ARG A 62 1.28 -12.61 4.28
CA ARG A 62 0.87 -11.23 4.56
C ARG A 62 -0.40 -10.90 3.78
N ALA A 63 -1.13 -9.89 4.25
CA ALA A 63 -2.46 -9.52 3.76
C ALA A 63 -3.52 -10.63 3.94
N GLU A 64 -3.25 -11.56 4.83
CA GLU A 64 -4.14 -12.64 5.24
C GLU A 64 -5.43 -12.12 5.86
N ASP A 65 -5.33 -11.06 6.66
CA ASP A 65 -6.46 -10.34 7.26
C ASP A 65 -7.33 -9.67 6.19
N TRP A 66 -6.70 -9.00 5.24
CA TRP A 66 -7.41 -8.37 4.14
C TRP A 66 -8.13 -9.39 3.25
N GLU A 67 -7.46 -10.50 2.95
CA GLU A 67 -8.02 -11.58 2.13
C GLU A 67 -9.21 -12.26 2.84
N LEU A 68 -9.08 -12.54 4.14
CA LEU A 68 -10.16 -13.05 4.97
C LEU A 68 -11.37 -12.09 4.99
N ASN A 69 -11.13 -10.80 5.23
CA ASN A 69 -12.17 -9.76 5.22
C ASN A 69 -12.88 -9.69 3.86
N HIS A 70 -12.14 -9.85 2.78
CA HIS A 70 -12.71 -9.89 1.43
C HIS A 70 -13.65 -11.09 1.25
N ARG A 71 -13.25 -12.32 1.66
CA ARG A 71 -14.12 -13.51 1.59
C ARG A 71 -15.34 -13.39 2.49
N ILE A 72 -15.20 -12.86 3.71
CA ILE A 72 -16.33 -12.61 4.60
C ILE A 72 -17.34 -11.68 3.92
N ARG A 73 -16.91 -10.60 3.28
CA ARG A 73 -17.83 -9.70 2.57
C ARG A 73 -18.49 -10.37 1.35
N LEU A 74 -17.75 -11.17 0.59
CA LEU A 74 -18.32 -11.93 -0.54
C LEU A 74 -19.37 -12.94 -0.09
N SER A 75 -19.27 -13.49 1.14
CA SER A 75 -20.26 -14.40 1.71
C SER A 75 -21.48 -13.69 2.33
N GLY A 76 -21.61 -12.37 2.12
CA GLY A 76 -22.70 -11.54 2.67
C GLY A 76 -22.43 -11.04 4.09
N GLY A 77 -21.23 -11.25 4.64
CA GLY A 77 -20.84 -10.72 5.94
C GLY A 77 -20.47 -9.23 5.90
N LEU A 78 -20.43 -8.58 7.04
CA LEU A 78 -20.12 -7.17 7.20
C LEU A 78 -18.83 -7.00 8.01
N ILE A 79 -17.89 -6.22 7.47
CA ILE A 79 -16.74 -5.70 8.21
C ILE A 79 -17.10 -4.29 8.68
N TRP A 80 -17.05 -4.08 10.00
CA TRP A 80 -17.42 -2.81 10.62
C TRP A 80 -16.20 -2.13 11.23
N PHE A 81 -15.95 -0.90 10.85
CA PHE A 81 -14.94 -0.05 11.48
C PHE A 81 -15.58 0.75 12.62
N SER A 82 -14.98 0.68 13.83
CA SER A 82 -15.30 1.59 14.93
C SER A 82 -14.06 2.39 15.35
N PRO A 83 -14.14 3.72 15.40
CA PRO A 83 -13.04 4.57 15.88
C PRO A 83 -12.79 4.45 17.39
N GLU A 84 -13.72 3.87 18.14
CA GLU A 84 -13.60 3.61 19.59
C GLU A 84 -12.61 2.45 19.86
N LEU A 85 -12.50 1.49 18.93
CA LEU A 85 -11.55 0.39 19.01
C LEU A 85 -10.17 0.87 18.59
N ARG A 86 -9.37 1.27 19.57
CA ARG A 86 -8.02 1.81 19.35
C ARG A 86 -6.97 0.77 19.68
N VAL A 87 -6.05 0.56 18.75
CA VAL A 87 -4.86 -0.26 18.95
C VAL A 87 -3.65 0.61 18.65
N THR A 88 -2.74 0.71 19.62
CA THR A 88 -1.47 1.42 19.43
C THR A 88 -0.56 0.62 18.52
N TYR A 89 -0.02 1.28 17.51
CA TYR A 89 0.94 0.71 16.57
C TYR A 89 2.23 1.53 16.58
N ARG A 90 3.35 0.90 16.89
CA ARG A 90 4.66 1.53 16.81
C ARG A 90 5.25 1.37 15.41
N PRO A 91 5.50 2.45 14.66
CA PRO A 91 6.12 2.42 13.34
C PRO A 91 7.54 1.86 13.35
N ARG A 92 8.06 1.55 12.17
CA ARG A 92 9.45 1.13 12.02
C ARG A 92 10.40 2.27 12.35
N SER A 93 11.47 1.95 13.08
CA SER A 93 12.42 2.94 13.63
C SER A 93 13.50 3.37 12.62
N SER A 94 13.64 2.69 11.49
CA SER A 94 14.64 3.00 10.47
C SER A 94 14.07 2.98 9.05
N THR A 95 14.67 3.76 8.16
CA THR A 95 14.33 3.79 6.73
C THR A 95 14.41 2.41 6.10
N ARG A 96 15.45 1.61 6.43
CA ARG A 96 15.60 0.24 5.92
C ARG A 96 14.45 -0.67 6.35
N ALA A 97 14.07 -0.64 7.61
CA ALA A 97 12.97 -1.45 8.13
C ALA A 97 11.62 -1.02 7.55
N LEU A 98 11.42 0.29 7.38
CA LEU A 98 10.23 0.86 6.72
C LEU A 98 10.17 0.43 5.25
N ALA A 99 11.29 0.54 4.52
CA ALA A 99 11.38 0.13 3.12
C ALA A 99 11.06 -1.35 2.96
N ALA A 100 11.64 -2.23 3.78
CA ALA A 100 11.34 -3.66 3.75
C ALA A 100 9.86 -3.96 4.01
N GLN A 101 9.24 -3.26 4.98
CA GLN A 101 7.82 -3.42 5.27
C GLN A 101 6.95 -3.05 4.08
N TYR A 102 7.16 -1.85 3.50
CA TYR A 102 6.35 -1.36 2.38
C TYR A 102 6.62 -2.12 1.07
N PHE A 103 7.84 -2.58 0.86
CA PHE A 103 8.15 -3.49 -0.25
C PHE A 103 7.34 -4.78 -0.17
N HIS A 104 7.27 -5.41 1.01
CA HIS A 104 6.44 -6.59 1.21
C HIS A 104 4.94 -6.28 1.06
N TYR A 105 4.47 -5.13 1.54
CA TYR A 105 3.08 -4.72 1.34
C TYR A 105 2.73 -4.59 -0.15
N GLY A 106 3.60 -3.96 -0.95
CA GLY A 106 3.43 -3.87 -2.40
C GLY A 106 3.37 -5.24 -3.07
N ARG A 107 4.32 -6.13 -2.73
CA ARG A 107 4.38 -7.51 -3.27
C ARG A 107 3.08 -8.27 -2.99
N TRP A 108 2.62 -8.31 -1.76
CA TRP A 108 1.43 -9.05 -1.37
C TRP A 108 0.15 -8.38 -1.87
N ARG A 109 0.12 -7.05 -1.98
CA ARG A 109 -0.99 -6.37 -2.64
C ARG A 109 -1.11 -6.77 -4.12
N ARG A 110 0.01 -6.97 -4.82
CA ARG A 110 -0.02 -7.50 -6.20
C ARG A 110 -0.54 -8.92 -6.26
N VAL A 111 -0.22 -9.75 -5.28
CA VAL A 111 -0.78 -11.11 -5.14
C VAL A 111 -2.31 -11.04 -5.01
N VAL A 112 -2.80 -10.24 -4.07
CA VAL A 112 -4.24 -10.00 -3.88
C VAL A 112 -4.90 -9.52 -5.17
N ALA A 113 -4.28 -8.56 -5.87
CA ALA A 113 -4.82 -8.02 -7.12
C ALA A 113 -4.91 -9.06 -8.26
N ARG A 114 -4.03 -10.06 -8.24
CA ARG A 114 -4.08 -11.17 -9.22
C ARG A 114 -5.17 -12.19 -8.88
N GLN A 115 -5.42 -12.44 -7.61
CA GLN A 115 -6.47 -13.36 -7.15
C GLN A 115 -7.86 -12.72 -7.21
N HIS A 116 -7.94 -11.43 -6.89
CA HIS A 116 -9.17 -10.66 -6.78
C HIS A 116 -9.07 -9.36 -7.60
N PRO A 117 -9.17 -9.40 -8.94
CA PRO A 117 -8.97 -8.23 -9.81
C PRO A 117 -9.92 -7.07 -9.51
N SER A 118 -11.14 -7.35 -9.05
CA SER A 118 -12.14 -6.34 -8.65
C SER A 118 -11.69 -5.45 -7.47
N THR A 119 -10.62 -5.82 -6.77
CA THR A 119 -10.11 -5.08 -5.61
C THR A 119 -9.05 -4.04 -5.97
N ILE A 120 -8.70 -3.93 -7.26
CA ILE A 120 -7.76 -2.92 -7.75
C ILE A 120 -8.44 -1.56 -7.72
N ASN A 121 -7.75 -0.56 -7.18
CA ASN A 121 -8.16 0.83 -7.25
C ASN A 121 -6.94 1.75 -7.44
N LEU A 122 -7.20 3.02 -7.79
CA LEU A 122 -6.14 4.00 -8.10
C LEU A 122 -5.11 4.18 -6.98
N ARG A 123 -5.52 4.11 -5.72
CA ARG A 123 -4.60 4.26 -4.58
C ARG A 123 -3.49 3.19 -4.55
N TYR A 124 -3.77 1.99 -5.07
CA TYR A 124 -2.78 0.91 -5.15
C TYR A 124 -1.89 1.00 -6.38
N LEU A 125 -2.35 1.70 -7.41
CA LEU A 125 -1.59 1.89 -8.64
C LEU A 125 -0.74 3.16 -8.62
N ALA A 126 -1.05 4.14 -7.77
CA ALA A 126 -0.32 5.40 -7.69
C ALA A 126 1.18 5.21 -7.35
N PRO A 127 1.60 4.43 -6.32
CA PRO A 127 3.01 4.24 -6.04
C PRO A 127 3.80 3.52 -7.16
N PRO A 128 3.33 2.40 -7.76
CA PRO A 128 4.05 1.80 -8.87
C PRO A 128 4.08 2.69 -10.12
N ALA A 129 3.02 3.45 -10.40
CA ALA A 129 3.03 4.43 -11.50
C ALA A 129 4.06 5.55 -11.25
N ALA A 130 4.06 6.13 -10.06
CA ALA A 130 5.04 7.16 -9.68
C ALA A 130 6.48 6.64 -9.81
N LEU A 131 6.76 5.43 -9.31
CA LEU A 131 8.08 4.83 -9.44
C LEU A 131 8.46 4.62 -10.92
N SER A 132 7.53 4.12 -11.75
CA SER A 132 7.78 3.90 -13.18
C SER A 132 8.08 5.21 -13.91
N VAL A 133 7.31 6.26 -13.63
CA VAL A 133 7.52 7.60 -14.24
C VAL A 133 8.86 8.19 -13.80
N ILE A 134 9.21 8.10 -12.51
CA ILE A 134 10.51 8.58 -11.99
C ILE A 134 11.65 7.78 -12.61
N ALA A 135 11.55 6.46 -12.71
CA ALA A 135 12.57 5.62 -13.32
C ALA A 135 12.76 5.94 -14.82
N ALA A 136 11.67 6.11 -15.57
CA ALA A 136 11.72 6.51 -16.97
C ALA A 136 12.32 7.91 -17.14
N GLY A 137 11.94 8.88 -16.30
CA GLY A 137 12.54 10.21 -16.29
C GLY A 137 14.03 10.16 -16.00
N THR A 138 14.45 9.40 -14.99
CA THR A 138 15.88 9.24 -14.68
C THR A 138 16.65 8.62 -15.84
N ALA A 139 16.11 7.59 -16.50
CA ALA A 139 16.70 6.98 -17.67
C ALA A 139 16.82 7.98 -18.84
N ALA A 140 15.79 8.79 -19.07
CA ALA A 140 15.81 9.87 -20.07
C ALA A 140 16.90 10.92 -19.76
N GLY A 141 17.05 11.30 -18.49
CA GLY A 141 18.11 12.22 -18.06
C GLY A 141 19.51 11.67 -18.29
N LEU A 142 19.73 10.38 -18.00
CA LEU A 142 21.01 9.71 -18.26
C LEU A 142 21.31 9.64 -19.77
N ALA A 143 20.29 9.33 -20.60
CA ALA A 143 20.41 9.37 -22.04
C ALA A 143 20.72 10.80 -22.56
N GLY A 144 20.12 11.82 -21.93
CA GLY A 144 20.40 13.21 -22.20
C GLY A 144 21.87 13.60 -21.92
N LEU A 145 22.42 13.17 -20.78
CA LEU A 145 23.84 13.36 -20.45
C LEU A 145 24.77 12.70 -21.47
N ALA A 146 24.48 11.45 -21.86
CA ALA A 146 25.25 10.76 -22.88
C ALA A 146 25.16 11.46 -24.25
N GLY A 147 23.96 11.94 -24.62
CA GLY A 147 23.75 12.72 -25.86
C GLY A 147 24.52 14.02 -25.89
N LEU A 148 24.58 14.75 -24.77
CA LEU A 148 25.38 15.97 -24.64
C LEU A 148 26.88 15.69 -24.80
N ALA A 149 27.39 14.63 -24.16
CA ALA A 149 28.77 14.20 -24.27
C ALA A 149 29.14 13.82 -25.70
N ALA A 150 28.19 13.35 -26.51
CA ALA A 150 28.36 13.02 -27.92
C ALA A 150 28.09 14.22 -28.87
N GLY A 151 27.84 15.43 -28.35
CA GLY A 151 27.53 16.61 -29.15
C GLY A 151 26.14 16.62 -29.79
N GLY A 152 25.23 15.79 -29.33
CA GLY A 152 23.87 15.66 -29.89
C GLY A 152 22.94 16.81 -29.47
N PRO A 153 22.11 17.34 -30.39
CA PRO A 153 21.30 18.54 -30.16
C PRO A 153 20.12 18.30 -29.17
N THR A 154 19.69 17.06 -28.99
CA THR A 154 18.54 16.70 -28.13
C THR A 154 18.89 16.41 -26.68
N GLY A 155 20.18 16.37 -26.34
CA GLY A 155 20.67 16.03 -25.00
C GLY A 155 20.09 16.92 -23.88
N VAL A 156 19.99 18.23 -24.13
CA VAL A 156 19.43 19.21 -23.18
C VAL A 156 17.95 18.87 -22.85
N ALA A 157 17.14 18.58 -23.86
CA ALA A 157 15.71 18.26 -23.65
C ALA A 157 15.54 17.03 -22.79
N TRP A 158 16.25 15.95 -23.07
CA TRP A 158 16.18 14.69 -22.30
C TRP A 158 16.72 14.86 -20.87
N LEU A 159 17.80 15.65 -20.69
CA LEU A 159 18.32 15.99 -19.37
C LEU A 159 17.30 16.78 -18.56
N THR A 160 16.62 17.75 -19.18
CA THR A 160 15.55 18.52 -18.53
C THR A 160 14.43 17.61 -18.04
N VAL A 161 13.94 16.70 -18.87
CA VAL A 161 12.92 15.70 -18.49
C VAL A 161 13.40 14.86 -17.30
N GLY A 162 14.66 14.42 -17.33
CA GLY A 162 15.25 13.62 -16.26
C GLY A 162 15.37 14.34 -14.92
N LEU A 163 15.55 15.65 -14.94
CA LEU A 163 15.61 16.47 -13.73
C LEU A 163 14.21 16.89 -13.24
N VAL A 164 13.33 17.32 -14.14
CA VAL A 164 12.00 17.85 -13.79
C VAL A 164 11.13 16.79 -13.15
N ILE A 165 11.09 15.56 -13.66
CA ILE A 165 10.20 14.52 -13.14
C ILE A 165 10.51 14.16 -11.68
N PRO A 166 11.74 13.76 -11.30
CA PRO A 166 12.06 13.50 -9.90
C PRO A 166 11.92 14.74 -9.00
N ALA A 167 12.31 15.92 -9.50
CA ALA A 167 12.20 17.17 -8.77
C ALA A 167 10.74 17.52 -8.45
N THR A 168 9.81 17.35 -9.39
CA THR A 168 8.38 17.57 -9.18
C THR A 168 7.83 16.64 -8.10
N TYR A 169 8.21 15.35 -8.13
CA TYR A 169 7.81 14.42 -7.08
C TYR A 169 8.34 14.86 -5.70
N LEU A 170 9.63 15.17 -5.60
CA LEU A 170 10.24 15.63 -4.34
C LEU A 170 9.63 16.95 -3.84
N ALA A 171 9.39 17.91 -4.73
CA ALA A 171 8.70 19.15 -4.39
C ALA A 171 7.28 18.88 -3.90
N GLY A 172 6.55 17.97 -4.53
CA GLY A 172 5.20 17.58 -4.13
C GLY A 172 5.13 17.00 -2.72
N ILE A 173 5.96 16.01 -2.39
CA ILE A 173 5.98 15.41 -1.04
C ILE A 173 6.51 16.39 0.02
N THR A 174 7.41 17.30 -0.35
CA THR A 174 7.90 18.35 0.55
C THR A 174 6.82 19.39 0.80
N CYS A 175 6.07 19.80 -0.22
CA CYS A 175 4.92 20.69 -0.08
C CYS A 175 3.83 20.04 0.81
N VAL A 176 3.51 18.76 0.60
CA VAL A 176 2.60 18.00 1.48
C VAL A 176 3.08 18.04 2.93
N ALA A 177 4.36 17.81 3.18
CA ALA A 177 4.92 17.88 4.53
C ALA A 177 4.83 19.31 5.12
N ALA A 178 5.16 20.32 4.32
CA ALA A 178 5.12 21.73 4.76
C ALA A 178 3.70 22.19 5.10
N VAL A 179 2.70 21.79 4.30
CA VAL A 179 1.32 22.28 4.40
C VAL A 179 0.49 21.42 5.35
N LEU A 180 0.51 20.09 5.21
CA LEU A 180 -0.39 19.18 5.94
C LEU A 180 0.18 18.71 7.28
N ALA A 181 1.52 18.66 7.42
CA ALA A 181 2.17 18.25 8.67
C ALA A 181 2.52 19.45 9.58
N ARG A 182 1.79 20.56 9.47
CA ARG A 182 2.05 21.78 10.28
C ARG A 182 1.89 21.55 11.78
N ALA A 183 1.01 20.66 12.17
CA ALA A 183 0.73 20.37 13.58
C ALA A 183 1.85 19.56 14.27
N VAL A 184 2.77 18.94 13.51
CA VAL A 184 3.89 18.21 14.12
C VAL A 184 5.13 19.11 14.27
N PRO A 185 6.01 18.82 15.26
CA PRO A 185 7.22 19.60 15.50
C PRO A 185 8.09 19.73 14.23
N PRO A 186 8.78 20.86 13.99
CA PRO A 186 9.59 21.07 12.77
C PRO A 186 10.60 19.97 12.50
N ALA A 187 11.25 19.45 13.54
CA ALA A 187 12.23 18.35 13.42
C ALA A 187 11.60 17.02 12.98
N VAL A 188 10.32 16.78 13.25
CA VAL A 188 9.54 15.65 12.76
C VAL A 188 9.11 15.91 11.33
N ARG A 189 8.54 17.10 11.07
CA ARG A 189 8.07 17.52 9.75
C ARG A 189 9.15 17.42 8.67
N ALA A 190 10.38 17.81 8.98
CA ALA A 190 11.52 17.69 8.08
C ALA A 190 11.83 16.23 7.65
N ARG A 191 11.34 15.23 8.39
CA ARG A 191 11.52 13.80 8.08
C ARG A 191 10.34 13.19 7.33
N VAL A 192 9.22 13.88 7.23
CA VAL A 192 8.01 13.39 6.55
C VAL A 192 8.25 13.12 5.06
N PRO A 193 8.96 13.98 4.29
CA PRO A 193 9.27 13.67 2.89
C PRO A 193 10.04 12.36 2.73
N LEU A 194 11.04 12.11 3.59
CA LEU A 194 11.81 10.86 3.57
C LEU A 194 10.92 9.64 3.88
N ALA A 195 10.02 9.75 4.86
CA ALA A 195 9.08 8.69 5.19
C ALA A 195 8.14 8.40 4.01
N LEU A 196 7.53 9.42 3.41
CA LEU A 196 6.64 9.29 2.25
C LEU A 196 7.37 8.68 1.05
N ALA A 197 8.56 9.20 0.70
CA ALA A 197 9.36 8.67 -0.41
C ALA A 197 9.69 7.19 -0.19
N THR A 198 10.13 6.82 1.02
CA THR A 198 10.42 5.43 1.38
C THR A 198 9.20 4.54 1.22
N MET A 199 8.04 4.96 1.72
CA MET A 199 6.79 4.21 1.62
C MET A 199 6.36 4.03 0.16
N HIS A 200 6.32 5.11 -0.63
CA HIS A 200 5.85 5.08 -2.02
C HIS A 200 6.79 4.27 -2.92
N MET A 201 8.09 4.53 -2.86
CA MET A 201 9.07 3.87 -3.74
C MET A 201 9.18 2.38 -3.42
N SER A 202 9.24 2.02 -2.12
CA SER A 202 9.32 0.62 -1.71
C SER A 202 8.04 -0.15 -2.03
N TRP A 203 6.86 0.45 -1.81
CA TRP A 203 5.59 -0.15 -2.22
C TRP A 203 5.56 -0.36 -3.74
N GLY A 204 5.87 0.67 -4.52
CA GLY A 204 5.91 0.61 -5.98
C GLY A 204 6.83 -0.49 -6.48
N ALA A 205 8.05 -0.54 -5.95
CA ALA A 205 9.03 -1.57 -6.29
C ALA A 205 8.52 -2.98 -5.94
N GLY A 206 7.96 -3.15 -4.75
CA GLY A 206 7.37 -4.42 -4.32
C GLY A 206 6.23 -4.87 -5.24
N PHE A 207 5.34 -3.95 -5.62
CA PHE A 207 4.22 -4.23 -6.50
C PHE A 207 4.69 -4.63 -7.91
N LEU A 208 5.62 -3.90 -8.49
CA LEU A 208 6.14 -4.16 -9.85
C LEU A 208 6.93 -5.47 -9.92
N THR A 209 7.74 -5.77 -8.90
CA THR A 209 8.64 -6.93 -8.88
C THR A 209 8.04 -8.16 -8.20
N SER A 210 6.74 -8.15 -7.86
CA SER A 210 6.08 -9.27 -7.19
C SER A 210 6.08 -10.53 -8.07
N PRO A 211 6.75 -11.62 -7.67
CA PRO A 211 6.77 -12.84 -8.46
C PRO A 211 5.41 -13.55 -8.42
N ARG A 212 5.09 -14.25 -9.50
CA ARG A 212 3.87 -15.07 -9.57
C ARG A 212 3.91 -16.28 -8.65
N THR A 213 5.11 -16.66 -8.20
CA THR A 213 5.36 -17.83 -7.37
C THR A 213 5.09 -17.63 -5.88
N LEU A 214 4.76 -16.39 -5.42
CA LEU A 214 4.51 -16.11 -4.01
C LEU A 214 3.33 -16.92 -3.42
N LEU A 215 2.35 -17.27 -4.24
CA LEU A 215 1.21 -18.15 -3.89
C LEU A 215 1.36 -19.57 -4.44
N ARG A 216 2.55 -20.05 -4.75
CA ARG A 216 2.69 -21.47 -5.14
C ARG A 216 2.56 -22.33 -3.89
N GLY A 217 1.36 -22.91 -3.81
CA GLY A 217 0.80 -23.68 -2.74
C GLY A 217 1.74 -24.60 -1.99
N ARG A 218 1.72 -24.50 -0.69
CA ARG A 218 1.83 -25.64 0.20
C ARG A 218 0.64 -26.58 -0.13
N LYS A 219 0.85 -27.90 -0.12
CA LYS A 219 -0.13 -28.94 -0.49
C LYS A 219 -1.45 -28.93 0.37
N GLY A 220 -2.04 -27.78 0.64
CA GLY A 220 -3.27 -27.58 1.39
C GLY A 220 -4.36 -26.79 0.66
N SER A 221 -4.04 -26.13 -0.47
CA SER A 221 -4.92 -25.18 -1.13
C SER A 221 -6.14 -25.76 -1.86
N ALA A 222 -6.29 -27.08 -1.92
CA ALA A 222 -7.46 -27.72 -2.58
C ALA A 222 -8.78 -27.41 -1.87
N ARG A 223 -8.79 -27.34 -0.52
CA ARG A 223 -9.99 -27.04 0.28
C ARG A 223 -10.49 -25.61 0.07
N PHE A 224 -9.59 -24.63 -0.16
CA PHE A 224 -9.96 -23.23 -0.34
C PHE A 224 -10.57 -22.92 -1.72
N ARG A 225 -10.18 -23.64 -2.77
CA ARG A 225 -10.73 -23.44 -4.12
C ARG A 225 -12.18 -23.90 -4.24
N SER A 226 -12.55 -25.00 -3.58
CA SER A 226 -13.93 -25.51 -3.60
C SER A 226 -14.89 -24.57 -2.86
N ALA A 227 -14.52 -24.07 -1.69
CA ALA A 227 -15.37 -23.15 -0.93
C ALA A 227 -15.60 -21.79 -1.63
N SER A 228 -14.60 -21.29 -2.36
CA SER A 228 -14.73 -20.04 -3.12
C SER A 228 -15.62 -20.18 -4.35
N VAL A 229 -15.65 -21.35 -4.97
CA VAL A 229 -16.50 -21.63 -6.15
C VAL A 229 -17.94 -21.88 -5.73
N GLU A 230 -18.18 -22.58 -4.62
CA GLU A 230 -19.52 -22.79 -4.07
C GLU A 230 -20.16 -21.50 -3.56
N ALA A 231 -19.38 -20.61 -2.91
CA ALA A 231 -19.89 -19.30 -2.48
C ALA A 231 -20.22 -18.35 -3.65
N ALA A 232 -19.55 -18.49 -4.79
CA ALA A 232 -19.81 -17.70 -5.99
C ALA A 232 -20.96 -18.27 -6.86
N GLY A 233 -21.27 -19.57 -6.74
CA GLY A 233 -22.30 -20.26 -7.54
C GLY A 233 -23.71 -20.26 -6.93
N GLY A 234 -23.90 -19.74 -5.74
CA GLY A 234 -25.16 -19.83 -4.97
C GLY A 234 -26.07 -18.61 -5.03
N GLN A 235 -26.13 -17.85 -6.12
CA GLN A 235 -27.23 -16.90 -6.31
C GLN A 235 -28.37 -17.56 -7.12
N PRO A 236 -29.53 -17.87 -6.50
CA PRO A 236 -30.71 -18.20 -7.27
C PRO A 236 -31.21 -16.92 -7.96
N ALA A 237 -31.39 -16.99 -9.28
CA ALA A 237 -32.11 -15.98 -10.03
C ALA A 237 -33.52 -15.85 -9.45
N SER A 238 -33.80 -14.76 -8.73
CA SER A 238 -35.14 -14.37 -8.34
C SER A 238 -35.83 -13.72 -9.52
N ARG A 239 -36.92 -14.33 -9.90
CA ARG A 239 -37.95 -13.75 -10.79
C ARG A 239 -38.59 -12.52 -10.16
#